data_867c48fc831a5b5aa1cffa600104f212
#
_entry.id   867c48fc831a5b5aa1cffa600104f212
#
_cell.length_a   1.000
_cell.length_b   1.000
_cell.length_c   1.000
_cell.angle_alpha   90.00
_cell.angle_beta   90.00
_cell.angle_gamma   90.00
#
_symmetry.space_group_name_H-M   'P 1'
#
loop_
_entity.id
_entity.type
_entity.pdbx_description
1 polymer ?
#
loop_
_entity_poly.entity_id
_entity_poly.type
_entity_poly.pdbx_seq_one_letter_code
_entity_poly.pdbx_strand_id
1 'polypeptide(L)'
;MINHAISLDMRKRPGTVPQRVTVRRGETQTQKVTAALTTDGVVYTPTYQSARLCVLHADGTWARCAATVGTGSVSATLTPEAINGTGKCRLAYFEFYANGASETTEDFALVILGNVDGTTGPAVSYDQELDELYRKWSTELSRLGQSAFDAAGESDIAELRRQNGQLATMLADATDKFIYMDGTVYCPAGKASVSGDTVTFGSTCSVSGSTVTLS
;
A
#
# COMPACT_ATOMS: atom_id res chain seq x y z
N MET A 1 -22.35 2.30 -15.04
CA MET A 1 -21.48 3.50 -15.08
C MET A 1 -22.03 4.46 -16.11
N ILE A 2 -22.30 5.69 -15.70
CA ILE A 2 -22.78 6.75 -16.60
C ILE A 2 -21.55 7.47 -17.16
N ASN A 3 -21.50 7.60 -18.49
CA ASN A 3 -20.40 8.28 -19.19
C ASN A 3 -20.86 9.64 -19.68
N HIS A 4 -20.20 10.69 -19.24
CA HIS A 4 -20.39 12.07 -19.72
C HIS A 4 -19.37 12.34 -20.82
N ALA A 5 -19.83 12.33 -22.06
CA ALA A 5 -18.97 12.63 -23.21
C ALA A 5 -18.94 14.12 -23.46
N ILE A 6 -17.75 14.71 -23.53
CA ILE A 6 -17.49 16.12 -23.83
C ILE A 6 -16.39 16.22 -24.89
N SER A 7 -16.22 17.40 -25.49
CA SER A 7 -15.10 17.71 -26.38
C SER A 7 -14.33 18.89 -25.81
N LEU A 8 -13.02 18.77 -25.65
CA LEU A 8 -12.17 19.81 -25.07
C LEU A 8 -11.06 20.19 -26.03
N ASP A 9 -10.81 21.48 -26.16
CA ASP A 9 -9.68 22.00 -26.95
C ASP A 9 -8.43 22.12 -26.05
N MET A 10 -7.27 21.80 -26.60
CA MET A 10 -6.00 22.00 -25.91
C MET A 10 -5.60 23.48 -25.88
N ARG A 11 -6.16 24.30 -26.75
CA ARG A 11 -6.04 25.76 -26.71
C ARG A 11 -7.11 26.36 -25.81
N LYS A 12 -6.69 27.08 -24.79
CA LYS A 12 -7.56 27.82 -23.89
C LYS A 12 -8.00 29.12 -24.56
N ARG A 13 -9.17 29.09 -25.18
CA ARG A 13 -9.71 30.28 -25.86
C ARG A 13 -10.56 31.12 -24.90
N PRO A 14 -10.27 32.40 -24.68
CA PRO A 14 -11.12 33.28 -23.89
C PRO A 14 -12.49 33.41 -24.56
N GLY A 15 -13.57 33.34 -23.77
CA GLY A 15 -14.95 33.54 -24.24
C GLY A 15 -15.65 32.31 -24.80
N THR A 16 -15.03 31.13 -24.78
CA THR A 16 -15.71 29.88 -25.12
C THR A 16 -16.65 29.50 -23.97
N VAL A 17 -17.88 29.07 -24.28
CA VAL A 17 -18.81 28.56 -23.29
C VAL A 17 -18.38 27.15 -22.89
N PRO A 18 -18.00 26.92 -21.64
CA PRO A 18 -17.53 25.60 -21.21
C PRO A 18 -18.62 24.54 -21.36
N GLN A 19 -18.27 23.37 -21.86
CA GLN A 19 -19.18 22.22 -21.85
C GLN A 19 -19.51 21.83 -20.42
N ARG A 20 -20.75 21.36 -20.17
CA ARG A 20 -21.26 21.13 -18.84
C ARG A 20 -21.42 19.64 -18.55
N VAL A 21 -20.84 19.21 -17.44
CA VAL A 21 -21.09 17.92 -16.81
C VAL A 21 -21.84 18.15 -15.51
N THR A 22 -22.93 17.42 -15.30
CA THR A 22 -23.75 17.53 -14.07
C THR A 22 -23.81 16.17 -13.41
N VAL A 23 -23.40 16.09 -12.16
CA VAL A 23 -23.41 14.86 -11.34
C VAL A 23 -24.09 15.17 -10.00
N ARG A 24 -24.44 14.14 -9.25
CA ARG A 24 -24.99 14.29 -7.91
C ARG A 24 -23.96 13.83 -6.88
N ARG A 25 -23.87 14.56 -5.79
CA ARG A 25 -23.07 14.18 -4.62
C ARG A 25 -23.49 12.79 -4.13
N GLY A 26 -22.51 11.91 -3.85
CA GLY A 26 -22.78 10.54 -3.41
C GLY A 26 -22.85 9.48 -4.52
N GLU A 27 -22.85 9.85 -5.79
CA GLU A 27 -22.78 8.92 -6.93
C GLU A 27 -21.33 8.43 -7.16
N THR A 28 -20.80 7.75 -6.17
CA THR A 28 -19.38 7.35 -6.15
C THR A 28 -19.05 6.27 -7.17
N GLN A 29 -17.96 6.46 -7.92
CA GLN A 29 -17.41 5.49 -8.90
C GLN A 29 -18.36 5.04 -10.02
N THR A 30 -19.53 5.66 -10.13
CA THR A 30 -20.51 5.38 -11.17
C THR A 30 -20.50 6.38 -12.30
N GLN A 31 -19.84 7.53 -12.09
CA GLN A 31 -19.78 8.66 -13.02
C GLN A 31 -18.39 8.71 -13.67
N LYS A 32 -18.35 8.70 -14.99
CA LYS A 32 -17.14 8.81 -15.79
C LYS A 32 -17.24 10.03 -16.72
N VAL A 33 -16.19 10.80 -16.79
CA VAL A 33 -16.05 11.88 -17.79
C VAL A 33 -15.10 11.41 -18.87
N THR A 34 -15.51 11.48 -20.12
CA THR A 34 -14.68 11.18 -21.29
C THR A 34 -14.64 12.40 -22.19
N ALA A 35 -13.44 12.94 -22.40
CA ALA A 35 -13.22 14.09 -23.28
C ALA A 35 -12.57 13.64 -24.59
N ALA A 36 -13.20 13.97 -25.72
CA ALA A 36 -12.52 13.99 -27.02
C ALA A 36 -11.62 15.21 -27.06
N LEU A 37 -10.40 15.03 -27.51
CA LEU A 37 -9.37 16.08 -27.52
C LEU A 37 -9.19 16.67 -28.90
N THR A 38 -9.20 17.99 -28.99
CA THR A 38 -8.96 18.71 -30.22
C THR A 38 -7.94 19.85 -30.03
N THR A 39 -7.33 20.26 -31.10
CA THR A 39 -6.59 21.53 -31.21
C THR A 39 -7.10 22.24 -32.45
N ASP A 40 -7.75 23.38 -32.27
CA ASP A 40 -8.39 24.13 -33.36
C ASP A 40 -9.38 23.28 -34.19
N GLY A 41 -10.12 22.37 -33.53
CA GLY A 41 -11.09 21.47 -34.16
C GLY A 41 -10.49 20.24 -34.86
N VAL A 42 -9.16 20.09 -34.84
CA VAL A 42 -8.47 18.88 -35.34
C VAL A 42 -8.21 17.94 -34.15
N VAL A 43 -8.42 16.64 -34.34
CA VAL A 43 -8.18 15.63 -33.29
C VAL A 43 -6.74 15.74 -32.80
N TYR A 44 -6.61 15.88 -31.49
CA TYR A 44 -5.32 15.93 -30.80
C TYR A 44 -5.06 14.59 -30.07
N THR A 45 -3.91 14.00 -30.35
CA THR A 45 -3.45 12.80 -29.62
C THR A 45 -2.33 13.18 -28.68
N PRO A 46 -2.53 13.09 -27.35
CA PRO A 46 -1.49 13.39 -26.38
C PRO A 46 -0.27 12.49 -26.54
N THR A 47 0.92 13.07 -26.41
CA THR A 47 2.18 12.31 -26.34
C THR A 47 2.47 11.81 -24.93
N TYR A 48 1.82 12.37 -23.92
CA TYR A 48 1.92 11.96 -22.53
C TYR A 48 1.09 10.70 -22.25
N GLN A 49 1.62 9.79 -21.47
CA GLN A 49 0.91 8.58 -21.05
C GLN A 49 0.19 8.72 -19.70
N SER A 50 0.58 9.72 -18.91
CA SER A 50 -0.02 10.02 -17.62
C SER A 50 -0.93 11.24 -17.71
N ALA A 51 -2.11 11.13 -17.11
CA ALA A 51 -3.05 12.23 -17.02
C ALA A 51 -3.84 12.16 -15.71
N ARG A 52 -4.39 13.31 -15.33
CA ARG A 52 -5.32 13.43 -14.20
C ARG A 52 -6.40 14.45 -14.47
N LEU A 53 -7.55 14.24 -13.87
CA LEU A 53 -8.62 15.22 -13.80
C LEU A 53 -8.40 16.07 -12.56
N CYS A 54 -8.28 17.38 -12.74
CA CYS A 54 -8.14 18.37 -11.68
C CYS A 54 -9.48 19.08 -11.48
N VAL A 55 -9.95 19.12 -10.23
CA VAL A 55 -11.20 19.77 -9.83
C VAL A 55 -10.92 20.75 -8.70
N LEU A 56 -11.37 21.99 -8.82
CA LEU A 56 -11.39 22.97 -7.74
C LEU A 56 -12.86 23.31 -7.42
N HIS A 57 -13.32 22.92 -6.23
CA HIS A 57 -14.69 23.12 -5.80
C HIS A 57 -15.02 24.57 -5.50
N ALA A 58 -16.32 24.86 -5.32
CA ALA A 58 -16.81 26.21 -5.01
C ALA A 58 -16.28 26.75 -3.67
N ASP A 59 -16.04 25.87 -2.69
CA ASP A 59 -15.51 26.21 -1.36
C ASP A 59 -13.99 26.39 -1.31
N GLY A 60 -13.28 26.09 -2.41
CA GLY A 60 -11.83 26.21 -2.51
C GLY A 60 -11.08 24.92 -2.21
N THR A 61 -11.74 23.83 -1.84
CA THR A 61 -11.12 22.52 -1.76
C THR A 61 -10.87 21.98 -3.17
N TRP A 62 -9.93 21.06 -3.33
CA TRP A 62 -9.57 20.50 -4.63
C TRP A 62 -9.48 18.98 -4.59
N ALA A 63 -9.63 18.36 -5.75
CA ALA A 63 -9.40 16.94 -5.94
C ALA A 63 -8.66 16.67 -7.24
N ARG A 64 -7.84 15.63 -7.25
CA ARG A 64 -7.16 15.09 -8.42
C ARG A 64 -7.48 13.61 -8.55
N CYS A 65 -8.00 13.22 -9.70
CA CYS A 65 -8.35 11.84 -10.00
C CYS A 65 -7.46 11.34 -11.13
N ALA A 66 -6.96 10.13 -11.02
CA ALA A 66 -6.22 9.49 -12.11
C ALA A 66 -7.09 9.40 -13.38
N ALA A 67 -6.47 9.66 -14.53
CA ALA A 67 -7.15 9.61 -15.81
C ALA A 67 -6.41 8.68 -16.78
N THR A 68 -7.18 8.04 -17.65
CA THR A 68 -6.68 7.16 -18.71
C THR A 68 -6.60 7.92 -20.01
N VAL A 69 -5.42 7.92 -20.62
CA VAL A 69 -5.16 8.53 -21.94
C VAL A 69 -5.47 7.51 -23.03
N GLY A 70 -6.26 7.92 -24.02
CA GLY A 70 -6.57 7.17 -25.24
C GLY A 70 -6.16 7.93 -26.49
N THR A 71 -6.32 7.31 -27.66
CA THR A 71 -6.08 7.97 -28.94
C THR A 71 -7.13 9.07 -29.16
N GLY A 72 -6.69 10.33 -29.12
CA GLY A 72 -7.56 11.50 -29.27
C GLY A 72 -8.57 11.70 -28.12
N SER A 73 -8.35 11.09 -26.98
CA SER A 73 -9.29 11.16 -25.86
C SER A 73 -8.60 10.99 -24.50
N VAL A 74 -9.30 11.45 -23.45
CA VAL A 74 -8.92 11.20 -22.06
C VAL A 74 -10.17 10.91 -21.25
N SER A 75 -10.06 10.07 -20.24
CA SER A 75 -11.21 9.75 -19.39
C SER A 75 -10.82 9.56 -17.93
N ALA A 76 -11.67 10.00 -17.01
CA ALA A 76 -11.53 9.79 -15.58
C ALA A 76 -12.84 9.34 -14.97
N THR A 77 -12.78 8.41 -14.01
CA THR A 77 -13.89 8.10 -13.14
C THR A 77 -13.86 9.07 -11.96
N LEU A 78 -15.00 9.70 -11.67
CA LEU A 78 -15.10 10.65 -10.58
C LEU A 78 -15.02 9.92 -9.24
N THR A 79 -14.02 10.28 -8.44
CA THR A 79 -13.87 9.75 -7.07
C THR A 79 -14.86 10.41 -6.12
N PRO A 80 -15.13 9.84 -4.94
CA PRO A 80 -15.97 10.47 -3.93
C PRO A 80 -15.56 11.90 -3.62
N GLU A 81 -14.25 12.15 -3.55
CA GLU A 81 -13.68 13.46 -3.23
C GLU A 81 -13.92 14.48 -4.34
N ALA A 82 -13.85 14.06 -5.61
CA ALA A 82 -14.11 14.93 -6.76
C ALA A 82 -15.57 15.40 -6.84
N ILE A 83 -16.50 14.68 -6.22
CA ILE A 83 -17.93 15.01 -6.19
C ILE A 83 -18.46 15.32 -4.78
N ASN A 84 -17.56 15.54 -3.82
CA ASN A 84 -17.96 15.81 -2.43
C ASN A 84 -18.42 17.26 -2.21
N GLY A 85 -18.01 18.21 -3.03
CA GLY A 85 -18.51 19.58 -3.01
C GLY A 85 -19.95 19.69 -3.54
N THR A 86 -20.55 20.86 -3.42
CA THR A 86 -21.85 21.18 -4.03
C THR A 86 -21.76 22.49 -4.81
N GLY A 87 -22.52 22.59 -5.88
CA GLY A 87 -22.55 23.76 -6.74
C GLY A 87 -21.65 23.61 -7.98
N LYS A 88 -21.37 24.72 -8.65
CA LYS A 88 -20.46 24.75 -9.80
C LYS A 88 -19.02 24.84 -9.30
N CYS A 89 -18.18 23.89 -9.73
CA CYS A 89 -16.75 23.94 -9.48
C CYS A 89 -16.13 25.19 -10.11
N ARG A 90 -15.11 25.76 -9.47
CA ARG A 90 -14.38 26.91 -9.98
C ARG A 90 -13.58 26.57 -11.21
N LEU A 91 -12.90 25.38 -11.17
CA LEU A 91 -12.12 24.83 -12.28
C LEU A 91 -12.37 23.32 -12.39
N ALA A 92 -12.42 22.82 -13.62
CA ALA A 92 -12.35 21.39 -13.91
C ALA A 92 -11.70 21.22 -15.27
N TYR A 93 -10.56 20.52 -15.33
CA TYR A 93 -9.77 20.30 -16.55
C TYR A 93 -8.95 19.02 -16.44
N PHE A 94 -8.49 18.50 -17.57
CA PHE A 94 -7.51 17.42 -17.61
C PHE A 94 -6.09 18.00 -17.73
N GLU A 95 -5.19 17.42 -16.94
CA GLU A 95 -3.76 17.70 -17.00
C GLU A 95 -3.02 16.44 -17.45
N PHE A 96 -2.18 16.58 -18.45
CA PHE A 96 -1.25 15.56 -18.93
C PHE A 96 0.14 15.91 -18.42
N TYR A 97 0.90 14.94 -17.98
CA TYR A 97 2.22 15.20 -17.40
C TYR A 97 3.20 14.05 -17.62
N ALA A 98 4.47 14.41 -17.77
CA ALA A 98 5.61 13.49 -17.77
C ALA A 98 6.90 14.29 -17.53
N ASN A 99 7.81 13.74 -16.74
CA ASN A 99 9.18 14.24 -16.57
C ASN A 99 9.29 15.74 -16.25
N GLY A 100 8.38 16.27 -15.44
CA GLY A 100 8.38 17.69 -15.05
C GLY A 100 7.73 18.64 -16.05
N ALA A 101 7.29 18.15 -17.22
CA ALA A 101 6.48 18.91 -18.16
C ALA A 101 4.99 18.59 -17.97
N SER A 102 4.14 19.60 -18.13
CA SER A 102 2.69 19.41 -18.08
C SER A 102 1.97 20.22 -19.17
N GLU A 103 0.84 19.69 -19.62
CA GLU A 103 -0.06 20.28 -20.60
C GLU A 103 -1.49 20.12 -20.11
N THR A 104 -2.36 21.09 -20.32
CA THR A 104 -3.74 21.06 -19.81
C THR A 104 -4.74 21.35 -20.90
N THR A 105 -5.95 20.79 -20.78
CA THR A 105 -7.09 21.15 -21.63
C THR A 105 -7.64 22.53 -21.27
N GLU A 106 -8.58 23.04 -22.06
CA GLU A 106 -9.50 24.06 -21.58
C GLU A 106 -10.37 23.54 -20.43
N ASP A 107 -10.99 24.48 -19.69
CA ASP A 107 -11.89 24.14 -18.58
C ASP A 107 -13.25 23.69 -19.10
N PHE A 108 -13.87 22.75 -18.38
CA PHE A 108 -15.29 22.44 -18.52
C PHE A 108 -16.06 22.75 -17.23
N ALA A 109 -17.36 22.95 -17.33
CA ALA A 109 -18.19 23.25 -16.17
C ALA A 109 -18.64 21.95 -15.49
N LEU A 110 -18.04 21.61 -14.35
CA LEU A 110 -18.52 20.52 -13.48
C LEU A 110 -19.49 21.11 -12.46
N VAL A 111 -20.73 20.58 -12.45
CA VAL A 111 -21.78 20.99 -11.52
C VAL A 111 -22.19 19.81 -10.67
N ILE A 112 -22.05 19.95 -9.37
CA ILE A 112 -22.36 18.91 -8.38
C ILE A 112 -23.67 19.28 -7.68
N LEU A 113 -24.70 18.48 -7.89
CA LEU A 113 -26.00 18.63 -7.22
C LEU A 113 -25.91 18.06 -5.80
N GLY A 114 -26.50 18.74 -4.84
CA GLY A 114 -26.64 18.22 -3.48
C GLY A 114 -27.47 16.92 -3.44
N ASN A 115 -27.25 16.12 -2.41
CA ASN A 115 -28.11 14.99 -2.06
C ASN A 115 -28.96 15.31 -0.84
N VAL A 116 -29.96 14.46 -0.55
CA VAL A 116 -30.91 14.66 0.56
C VAL A 116 -30.25 14.38 1.92
N ASP A 117 -29.20 13.55 1.93
CA ASP A 117 -28.59 13.01 3.16
C ASP A 117 -27.67 14.03 3.87
N GLY A 118 -27.72 15.26 3.72
CA GLY A 118 -27.01 16.34 4.42
C GLY A 118 -25.82 16.01 5.37
N THR A 119 -25.57 14.72 5.56
CA THR A 119 -24.67 14.11 6.56
C THR A 119 -23.21 13.97 6.12
N THR A 120 -22.88 14.25 4.88
CA THR A 120 -21.51 14.23 4.42
C THR A 120 -20.77 15.45 4.95
N GLY A 121 -19.69 15.23 5.69
CA GLY A 121 -18.82 16.27 6.22
C GLY A 121 -18.33 17.26 5.16
N PRO A 122 -17.63 18.34 5.55
CA PRO A 122 -17.07 19.30 4.61
C PRO A 122 -16.17 18.60 3.60
N ALA A 123 -16.13 19.12 2.38
CA ALA A 123 -15.18 18.65 1.38
C ALA A 123 -13.75 18.87 1.89
N VAL A 124 -12.87 17.94 1.60
CA VAL A 124 -11.43 18.03 1.91
C VAL A 124 -10.64 17.94 0.61
N SER A 125 -9.48 18.56 0.60
CA SER A 125 -8.59 18.45 -0.56
C SER A 125 -8.01 17.02 -0.65
N TYR A 126 -7.96 16.48 -1.86
CA TYR A 126 -7.58 15.09 -2.09
C TYR A 126 -6.74 14.93 -3.37
N ASP A 127 -5.69 14.15 -3.25
CA ASP A 127 -4.87 13.73 -4.39
C ASP A 127 -4.78 12.21 -4.40
N GLN A 128 -5.40 11.58 -5.39
CA GLN A 128 -5.48 10.13 -5.50
C GLN A 128 -4.10 9.48 -5.64
N GLU A 129 -3.21 10.08 -6.43
CA GLU A 129 -1.88 9.53 -6.67
C GLU A 129 -1.02 9.57 -5.40
N LEU A 130 -1.13 10.66 -4.64
CA LEU A 130 -0.44 10.80 -3.36
C LEU A 130 -0.97 9.80 -2.32
N ASP A 131 -2.29 9.60 -2.25
CA ASP A 131 -2.90 8.63 -1.34
C ASP A 131 -2.49 7.19 -1.68
N GLU A 132 -2.48 6.82 -2.96
CA GLU A 132 -2.01 5.51 -3.41
C GLU A 132 -0.52 5.29 -3.10
N LEU A 133 0.31 6.31 -3.30
CA LEU A 133 1.73 6.26 -2.96
C LEU A 133 1.92 6.08 -1.44
N TYR A 134 1.18 6.84 -0.64
CA TYR A 134 1.23 6.73 0.82
C TYR A 134 0.82 5.34 1.31
N ARG A 135 -0.24 4.76 0.73
CA ARG A 135 -0.65 3.38 1.06
C ARG A 135 0.41 2.35 0.70
N LYS A 136 1.02 2.46 -0.48
CA LYS A 136 2.13 1.58 -0.89
C LYS A 136 3.31 1.69 0.07
N TRP A 137 3.70 2.90 0.42
CA TRP A 137 4.79 3.16 1.37
C TRP A 137 4.49 2.61 2.77
N SER A 138 3.30 2.85 3.28
CA SER A 138 2.87 2.34 4.59
C SER A 138 2.89 0.81 4.64
N THR A 139 2.41 0.15 3.58
CA THR A 139 2.45 -1.31 3.47
C THR A 139 3.88 -1.84 3.44
N GLU A 140 4.76 -1.22 2.66
CA GLU A 140 6.15 -1.65 2.55
C GLU A 140 6.94 -1.42 3.83
N LEU A 141 6.74 -0.29 4.51
CA LEU A 141 7.33 -0.03 5.83
C LEU A 141 6.88 -1.06 6.88
N SER A 142 5.59 -1.42 6.87
CA SER A 142 5.06 -2.45 7.78
C SER A 142 5.69 -3.82 7.49
N ARG A 143 5.83 -4.19 6.21
CA ARG A 143 6.48 -5.44 5.79
C ARG A 143 7.96 -5.49 6.20
N LEU A 144 8.69 -4.40 5.98
CA LEU A 144 10.11 -4.30 6.36
C LEU A 144 10.28 -4.34 7.88
N GLY A 145 9.42 -3.65 8.63
CA GLY A 145 9.43 -3.67 10.09
C GLY A 145 9.18 -5.08 10.64
N GLN A 146 8.20 -5.80 10.11
CA GLN A 146 7.92 -7.18 10.50
C GLN A 146 9.09 -8.11 10.15
N SER A 147 9.64 -8.01 8.93
CA SER A 147 10.78 -8.82 8.51
C SER A 147 12.03 -8.57 9.37
N ALA A 148 12.30 -7.32 9.75
CA ALA A 148 13.41 -6.99 10.64
C ALA A 148 13.20 -7.54 12.06
N PHE A 149 11.97 -7.46 12.57
CA PHE A 149 11.60 -8.01 13.88
C PHE A 149 11.74 -9.55 13.90
N ASP A 150 11.23 -10.22 12.88
CA ASP A 150 11.31 -11.69 12.76
C ASP A 150 12.77 -12.14 12.67
N ALA A 151 13.60 -11.47 11.86
CA ALA A 151 15.02 -11.78 11.73
C ALA A 151 15.79 -11.56 13.03
N ALA A 152 15.54 -10.48 13.76
CA ALA A 152 16.16 -10.19 15.04
C ALA A 152 15.76 -11.24 16.10
N GLY A 153 14.46 -11.55 16.18
CA GLY A 153 13.93 -12.53 17.12
C GLY A 153 14.50 -13.94 16.89
N GLU A 154 14.59 -14.38 15.63
CA GLU A 154 15.20 -15.68 15.29
C GLU A 154 16.70 -15.74 15.64
N SER A 155 17.44 -14.68 15.35
CA SER A 155 18.87 -14.59 15.68
C SER A 155 19.11 -14.66 17.20
N ASP A 156 18.35 -13.89 17.96
CA ASP A 156 18.47 -13.85 19.42
C ASP A 156 18.09 -15.18 20.09
N ILE A 157 17.03 -15.84 19.60
CA ILE A 157 16.61 -17.16 20.08
C ILE A 157 17.68 -18.21 19.77
N ALA A 158 18.25 -18.19 18.56
CA ALA A 158 19.31 -19.11 18.17
C ALA A 158 20.55 -18.94 19.05
N GLU A 159 20.95 -17.71 19.33
CA GLU A 159 22.10 -17.41 20.18
C GLU A 159 21.86 -17.83 21.63
N LEU A 160 20.68 -17.54 22.18
CA LEU A 160 20.29 -17.97 23.53
C LEU A 160 20.29 -19.51 23.67
N ARG A 161 19.78 -20.24 22.67
CA ARG A 161 19.83 -21.71 22.65
C ARG A 161 21.27 -22.23 22.63
N ARG A 162 22.14 -21.62 21.84
CA ARG A 162 23.56 -21.97 21.77
C ARG A 162 24.25 -21.76 23.14
N GLN A 163 24.02 -20.60 23.78
CA GLN A 163 24.58 -20.28 25.09
C GLN A 163 24.09 -21.25 26.18
N ASN A 164 22.81 -21.55 26.19
CA ASN A 164 22.22 -22.50 27.12
C ASN A 164 22.81 -23.91 26.97
N GLY A 165 23.01 -24.35 25.73
CA GLY A 165 23.68 -25.63 25.43
C GLY A 165 25.12 -25.67 25.96
N GLN A 166 25.87 -24.59 25.79
CA GLN A 166 27.26 -24.50 26.32
C GLN A 166 27.27 -24.55 27.87
N LEU A 167 26.38 -23.79 28.52
CA LEU A 167 26.27 -23.81 29.98
C LEU A 167 25.86 -25.20 30.51
N ALA A 168 24.94 -25.87 29.83
CA ALA A 168 24.54 -27.23 30.22
C ALA A 168 25.69 -28.23 30.09
N THR A 169 26.51 -28.13 29.06
CA THR A 169 27.71 -28.95 28.89
C THR A 169 28.75 -28.73 30.02
N MET A 170 29.02 -27.42 30.30
CA MET A 170 29.94 -27.05 31.38
C MET A 170 29.43 -27.53 32.76
N LEU A 171 28.14 -27.49 33.02
CA LEU A 171 27.53 -27.95 34.24
C LEU A 171 27.60 -29.49 34.33
N ALA A 172 27.35 -30.21 33.23
CA ALA A 172 27.48 -31.65 33.17
C ALA A 172 28.91 -32.11 33.52
N ASP A 173 29.89 -31.44 32.92
CA ASP A 173 31.32 -31.72 33.20
C ASP A 173 31.70 -31.41 34.64
N ALA A 174 31.28 -30.25 35.14
CA ALA A 174 31.61 -29.83 36.52
C ALA A 174 30.95 -30.68 37.62
N THR A 175 29.77 -31.23 37.32
CA THR A 175 29.00 -32.02 38.31
C THR A 175 29.17 -33.54 38.11
N ASP A 176 29.77 -33.97 37.02
CA ASP A 176 29.85 -35.38 36.57
C ASP A 176 28.44 -36.02 36.47
N LYS A 177 27.43 -35.20 36.07
CA LYS A 177 26.01 -35.57 35.93
C LYS A 177 25.47 -35.28 34.57
N PHE A 178 24.47 -36.04 34.17
CA PHE A 178 23.70 -35.74 32.98
C PHE A 178 22.75 -34.58 33.23
N ILE A 179 22.69 -33.65 32.33
CA ILE A 179 21.77 -32.51 32.35
C ILE A 179 20.76 -32.68 31.21
N TYR A 180 19.47 -32.64 31.50
CA TYR A 180 18.40 -32.65 30.51
C TYR A 180 17.79 -31.25 30.39
N MET A 181 17.84 -30.70 29.16
CA MET A 181 17.27 -29.39 28.91
C MET A 181 16.80 -29.31 27.45
N ASP A 182 15.63 -28.74 27.20
CA ASP A 182 15.03 -28.52 25.88
C ASP A 182 15.03 -29.76 24.97
N GLY A 183 14.75 -30.95 25.51
CA GLY A 183 14.73 -32.20 24.74
C GLY A 183 16.11 -32.81 24.49
N THR A 184 17.18 -32.19 24.98
CA THR A 184 18.57 -32.62 24.77
C THR A 184 19.20 -33.07 26.09
N VAL A 185 19.92 -34.17 26.04
CA VAL A 185 20.73 -34.66 27.16
C VAL A 185 22.18 -34.25 26.97
N TYR A 186 22.71 -33.46 27.90
CA TYR A 186 24.10 -33.05 27.97
C TYR A 186 24.84 -34.00 28.94
N CYS A 187 25.91 -34.60 28.50
CA CYS A 187 26.63 -35.58 29.28
C CYS A 187 28.09 -35.14 29.56
N PRO A 188 28.68 -35.55 30.69
CA PRO A 188 30.08 -35.32 31.00
C PRO A 188 30.98 -35.94 29.92
N ALA A 189 32.12 -35.28 29.66
CA ALA A 189 33.10 -35.76 28.67
C ALA A 189 33.57 -37.19 28.94
N GLY A 190 33.47 -38.06 27.93
CA GLY A 190 33.84 -39.46 28.03
C GLY A 190 32.84 -40.42 28.70
N LYS A 191 31.69 -39.94 29.19
CA LYS A 191 30.66 -40.77 29.85
C LYS A 191 29.63 -41.33 28.89
N ALA A 192 29.38 -40.68 27.76
CA ALA A 192 28.50 -41.19 26.72
C ALA A 192 28.93 -40.77 25.33
N SER A 193 28.50 -41.50 24.34
CA SER A 193 28.62 -41.14 22.90
C SER A 193 27.26 -41.15 22.26
N VAL A 194 27.00 -40.21 21.36
CA VAL A 194 25.76 -40.07 20.60
C VAL A 194 26.02 -40.37 19.12
N SER A 195 25.25 -41.29 18.54
CA SER A 195 25.30 -41.61 17.12
C SER A 195 23.85 -41.69 16.60
N GLY A 196 23.41 -40.69 15.81
CA GLY A 196 22.04 -40.55 15.39
C GLY A 196 21.12 -40.41 16.59
N ASP A 197 20.05 -41.21 16.65
CA ASP A 197 19.06 -41.20 17.77
C ASP A 197 19.47 -42.13 18.94
N THR A 198 20.71 -42.66 18.93
CA THR A 198 21.20 -43.64 19.92
C THR A 198 22.27 -43.01 20.81
N VAL A 199 22.03 -43.05 22.11
CA VAL A 199 23.03 -42.67 23.14
C VAL A 199 23.63 -43.92 23.72
N THR A 200 24.97 -44.06 23.60
CA THR A 200 25.71 -45.18 24.20
C THR A 200 26.47 -44.69 25.44
N PHE A 201 26.19 -45.29 26.57
CA PHE A 201 26.83 -44.97 27.85
C PHE A 201 28.08 -45.84 28.04
N GLY A 202 29.18 -45.23 28.47
CA GLY A 202 30.46 -45.91 28.70
C GLY A 202 30.56 -46.65 30.03
N SER A 203 29.55 -46.55 30.90
CA SER A 203 29.46 -47.22 32.21
C SER A 203 28.05 -47.71 32.51
N THR A 204 27.88 -48.54 33.50
CA THR A 204 26.54 -49.02 33.94
C THR A 204 25.66 -47.84 34.31
N CYS A 205 24.51 -47.69 33.64
CA CYS A 205 23.52 -46.70 33.94
C CYS A 205 22.16 -47.37 34.16
N SER A 206 21.37 -46.89 35.07
CA SER A 206 19.97 -47.26 35.22
C SER A 206 19.07 -46.12 34.72
N VAL A 207 18.03 -46.49 33.98
CA VAL A 207 17.04 -45.54 33.46
C VAL A 207 15.74 -45.77 34.20
N SER A 208 15.22 -44.74 34.88
CA SER A 208 13.93 -44.78 35.55
C SER A 208 13.10 -43.57 35.10
N GLY A 209 12.13 -43.79 34.22
CA GLY A 209 11.35 -42.72 33.60
C GLY A 209 12.24 -41.80 32.76
N SER A 210 12.23 -40.51 33.05
CA SER A 210 13.07 -39.48 32.37
C SER A 210 14.45 -39.27 33.02
N THR A 211 14.80 -40.11 34.02
CA THR A 211 16.04 -39.95 34.81
C THR A 211 17.04 -41.06 34.48
N VAL A 212 18.26 -40.67 34.09
CA VAL A 212 19.38 -41.54 33.88
C VAL A 212 20.32 -41.41 35.09
N THR A 213 20.56 -42.51 35.79
CA THR A 213 21.50 -42.54 36.93
C THR A 213 22.73 -43.38 36.56
N LEU A 214 23.90 -42.81 36.73
CA LEU A 214 25.17 -43.55 36.59
C LEU A 214 25.53 -44.20 37.93
N SER A 215 25.91 -45.45 37.90
CA SER A 215 26.44 -46.19 39.05
C SER A 215 27.94 -46.45 38.83
#